data_5cc2b29a3a3d6aeecbeed810ae10a605
#
_entry.id   5cc2b29a3a3d6aeecbeed810ae10a605
#
_cell.length_a   1.000
_cell.length_b   1.000
_cell.length_c   1.000
_cell.angle_alpha   90.00
_cell.angle_beta   90.00
_cell.angle_gamma   90.00
#
_symmetry.space_group_name_H-M   'P 1'
#
loop_
_entity.id
_entity.type
_entity.pdbx_description
1 polymer ?
#
loop_
_entity_poly.entity_id
_entity_poly.type
_entity_poly.pdbx_seq_one_letter_code
_entity_poly.pdbx_strand_id
1 'polypeptide(L)'
;AGAALWRTDSYFEYIDQYIEKVQPEFLSYDSYPLLTDAYGTTSLQEDYLFNKEIIATKTKEAGIPFWTFIQTIGFGIVNRRPQSKADIGFQVYTDLAYGAQGIQHFCYWQPLTDDRGTVFTEAMISKDGVKSDIYDYAQAVNLEIQTFANTFLNFEWQGTTNYLNEEGTRNAGFNMVNSAPALVENLGKEYPTKENERIESVTNKEDLLIGSFLDKNGYDGFMLVNYSDPAQNLD
;
A
#
# COMPACT_ATOMS: atom_id res chain seq x y z
N ALA A 1 -20.52 1.06 5.70
CA ALA A 1 -20.77 -0.40 5.84
C ALA A 1 -19.76 -1.27 5.08
N GLY A 2 -18.82 -0.68 4.33
CA GLY A 2 -17.83 -1.43 3.56
C GLY A 2 -16.53 -1.76 4.28
N ALA A 3 -16.28 -1.19 5.44
CA ALA A 3 -14.96 -1.22 6.09
C ALA A 3 -14.59 -2.52 6.82
N ALA A 4 -15.42 -3.53 6.81
CA ALA A 4 -15.19 -4.71 7.65
C ALA A 4 -15.04 -6.03 6.88
N LEU A 5 -15.27 -6.08 5.57
CA LEU A 5 -15.25 -7.34 4.82
C LEU A 5 -13.88 -8.01 4.81
N TRP A 6 -12.81 -7.26 4.60
CA TRP A 6 -11.44 -7.78 4.56
C TRP A 6 -10.91 -8.26 5.94
N ARG A 7 -11.59 -7.89 7.04
CA ARG A 7 -11.32 -8.42 8.41
C ARG A 7 -12.04 -9.74 8.68
N THR A 8 -12.73 -10.31 7.72
CA THR A 8 -13.59 -11.48 7.90
C THR A 8 -13.15 -12.59 6.96
N ASP A 9 -13.48 -13.82 7.32
CA ASP A 9 -13.33 -14.98 6.44
C ASP A 9 -14.00 -14.75 5.09
N SER A 10 -15.07 -13.97 5.05
CA SER A 10 -15.76 -13.60 3.82
C SER A 10 -14.91 -12.82 2.83
N TYR A 11 -13.93 -12.03 3.29
CA TYR A 11 -13.04 -11.32 2.39
C TYR A 11 -12.03 -12.26 1.73
N PHE A 12 -11.45 -13.18 2.50
CA PHE A 12 -10.56 -14.22 1.96
C PHE A 12 -11.28 -15.07 0.93
N GLU A 13 -12.49 -15.54 1.29
CA GLU A 13 -13.34 -16.31 0.39
C GLU A 13 -13.73 -15.52 -0.85
N TYR A 14 -14.00 -14.23 -0.72
CA TYR A 14 -14.31 -13.35 -1.85
C TYR A 14 -13.14 -13.27 -2.84
N ILE A 15 -11.91 -13.07 -2.36
CA ILE A 15 -10.71 -13.04 -3.22
C ILE A 15 -10.48 -14.41 -3.89
N ASP A 16 -10.55 -15.49 -3.12
CA ASP A 16 -10.41 -16.85 -3.64
C ASP A 16 -11.45 -17.14 -4.73
N GLN A 17 -12.72 -16.85 -4.48
CA GLN A 17 -13.78 -17.06 -5.46
C GLN A 17 -13.65 -16.15 -6.68
N TYR A 18 -13.20 -14.91 -6.50
CA TYR A 18 -12.95 -14.02 -7.62
C TYR A 18 -11.85 -14.59 -8.54
N ILE A 19 -10.73 -15.00 -7.97
CA ILE A 19 -9.62 -15.61 -8.74
C ILE A 19 -10.09 -16.90 -9.43
N GLU A 20 -10.76 -17.80 -8.70
CA GLU A 20 -11.20 -19.09 -9.23
C GLU A 20 -12.23 -18.94 -10.36
N LYS A 21 -13.24 -18.09 -10.16
CA LYS A 21 -14.38 -18.01 -11.09
C LYS A 21 -14.18 -17.05 -12.25
N VAL A 22 -13.47 -15.94 -12.01
CA VAL A 22 -13.20 -14.92 -13.04
C VAL A 22 -11.95 -15.27 -13.84
N GLN A 23 -10.97 -15.95 -13.21
CA GLN A 23 -9.67 -16.29 -13.81
C GLN A 23 -8.99 -15.07 -14.46
N PRO A 24 -8.80 -13.97 -13.68
CA PRO A 24 -8.27 -12.74 -14.23
C PRO A 24 -6.78 -12.93 -14.60
N GLU A 25 -6.32 -12.22 -15.63
CA GLU A 25 -4.90 -12.16 -15.97
C GLU A 25 -4.05 -11.44 -14.91
N PHE A 26 -4.67 -10.54 -14.17
CA PHE A 26 -4.11 -9.85 -13.01
C PHE A 26 -5.23 -9.43 -12.05
N LEU A 27 -4.90 -9.26 -10.78
CA LEU A 27 -5.83 -8.73 -9.80
C LEU A 27 -5.55 -7.24 -9.60
N SER A 28 -6.55 -6.39 -9.80
CA SER A 28 -6.47 -4.96 -9.48
C SER A 28 -7.34 -4.65 -8.27
N TYR A 29 -6.79 -3.90 -7.32
CA TYR A 29 -7.52 -3.47 -6.13
C TYR A 29 -7.16 -2.06 -5.72
N ASP A 30 -7.99 -1.46 -4.87
CA ASP A 30 -7.77 -0.14 -4.29
C ASP A 30 -7.74 -0.19 -2.76
N SER A 31 -6.79 0.55 -2.19
CA SER A 31 -6.69 0.75 -0.75
C SER A 31 -6.03 2.10 -0.50
N TYR A 32 -6.77 3.04 0.08
CA TYR A 32 -6.37 4.43 0.23
C TYR A 32 -5.97 4.72 1.68
N PRO A 33 -4.66 4.72 2.00
CA PRO A 33 -4.20 4.71 3.38
C PRO A 33 -4.15 6.07 4.05
N LEU A 34 -4.21 7.17 3.29
CA LEU A 34 -3.90 8.50 3.79
C LEU A 34 -5.15 9.17 4.35
N LEU A 35 -5.25 9.20 5.67
CA LEU A 35 -6.41 9.72 6.38
C LEU A 35 -6.14 11.10 6.99
N THR A 36 -7.22 11.86 7.17
CA THR A 36 -7.21 13.12 7.91
C THR A 36 -8.51 13.21 8.69
N ASP A 37 -8.44 13.49 9.97
CA ASP A 37 -9.62 13.72 10.81
C ASP A 37 -10.24 15.12 10.61
N ALA A 38 -11.32 15.37 11.32
CA ALA A 38 -12.01 16.67 11.27
C ALA A 38 -11.18 17.84 11.80
N TYR A 39 -10.12 17.56 12.53
CA TYR A 39 -9.20 18.56 13.13
C TYR A 39 -7.94 18.75 12.29
N GLY A 40 -7.80 18.01 11.19
CA GLY A 40 -6.61 18.05 10.32
C GLY A 40 -5.48 17.12 10.77
N THR A 41 -5.72 16.27 11.78
CA THR A 41 -4.73 15.28 12.21
C THR A 41 -4.61 14.19 11.15
N THR A 42 -3.40 13.92 10.70
CA THR A 42 -3.11 12.90 9.70
C THR A 42 -2.85 11.54 10.35
N SER A 43 -3.24 10.49 9.66
CA SER A 43 -2.96 9.12 10.07
C SER A 43 -2.96 8.18 8.86
N LEU A 44 -2.44 6.99 9.05
CA LEU A 44 -2.55 5.91 8.08
C LEU A 44 -3.70 4.98 8.46
N GLN A 45 -4.35 4.42 7.43
CA GLN A 45 -5.39 3.41 7.63
C GLN A 45 -4.79 2.18 8.30
N GLU A 46 -5.39 1.77 9.41
CA GLU A 46 -4.86 0.70 10.26
C GLU A 46 -4.67 -0.64 9.56
N ASP A 47 -5.48 -0.95 8.57
CA ASP A 47 -5.57 -2.24 7.88
C ASP A 47 -4.82 -2.29 6.54
N TYR A 48 -4.10 -1.21 6.23
CA TYR A 48 -3.43 -1.06 4.95
C TYR A 48 -2.46 -2.19 4.62
N LEU A 49 -1.58 -2.53 5.55
CA LEU A 49 -0.60 -3.59 5.35
C LEU A 49 -1.23 -4.98 5.37
N PHE A 50 -2.25 -5.18 6.21
CA PHE A 50 -2.95 -6.45 6.27
C PHE A 50 -3.66 -6.78 4.95
N ASN A 51 -4.31 -5.78 4.35
CA ASN A 51 -4.92 -5.96 3.04
C ASN A 51 -3.87 -6.31 1.97
N LYS A 52 -2.73 -5.64 1.97
CA LYS A 52 -1.62 -5.94 1.05
C LYS A 52 -1.09 -7.36 1.20
N GLU A 53 -0.91 -7.81 2.44
CA GLU A 53 -0.47 -9.18 2.73
C GLU A 53 -1.43 -10.22 2.14
N ILE A 54 -2.74 -10.01 2.29
CA ILE A 54 -3.77 -10.89 1.71
C ILE A 54 -3.66 -10.92 0.18
N ILE A 55 -3.65 -9.74 -0.45
CA ILE A 55 -3.61 -9.63 -1.90
C ILE A 55 -2.33 -10.25 -2.47
N ALA A 56 -1.18 -9.89 -1.90
CA ALA A 56 0.11 -10.41 -2.34
C ALA A 56 0.21 -11.94 -2.21
N THR A 57 -0.26 -12.48 -1.07
CA THR A 57 -0.27 -13.93 -0.84
C THR A 57 -1.19 -14.65 -1.81
N LYS A 58 -2.44 -14.17 -1.96
CA LYS A 58 -3.43 -14.83 -2.82
C LYS A 58 -3.07 -14.78 -4.29
N THR A 59 -2.52 -13.67 -4.77
CA THR A 59 -2.07 -13.55 -6.16
C THR A 59 -0.83 -14.38 -6.43
N LYS A 60 0.11 -14.47 -5.47
CA LYS A 60 1.25 -15.38 -5.55
C LYS A 60 0.81 -16.85 -5.62
N GLU A 61 -0.09 -17.28 -4.74
CA GLU A 61 -0.68 -18.63 -4.76
C GLU A 61 -1.33 -18.97 -6.10
N ALA A 62 -1.99 -17.98 -6.71
CA ALA A 62 -2.65 -18.14 -7.99
C ALA A 62 -1.72 -17.99 -9.20
N GLY A 63 -0.47 -17.55 -9.02
CA GLY A 63 0.49 -17.30 -10.10
C GLY A 63 0.12 -16.14 -11.02
N ILE A 64 -0.62 -15.14 -10.51
CA ILE A 64 -1.01 -13.93 -11.26
C ILE A 64 -0.41 -12.68 -10.60
N PRO A 65 -0.11 -11.63 -11.38
CA PRO A 65 0.33 -10.36 -10.80
C PRO A 65 -0.82 -9.62 -10.15
N PHE A 66 -0.50 -8.70 -9.23
CA PHE A 66 -1.47 -7.72 -8.79
C PHE A 66 -1.04 -6.28 -9.12
N TRP A 67 -2.04 -5.45 -9.32
CA TRP A 67 -1.93 -4.02 -9.55
C TRP A 67 -2.67 -3.27 -8.47
N THR A 68 -2.18 -2.10 -8.09
CA THR A 68 -2.74 -1.31 -7.01
C THR A 68 -3.05 0.11 -7.44
N PHE A 69 -4.12 0.69 -6.87
CA PHE A 69 -4.40 2.10 -7.02
C PHE A 69 -3.72 2.90 -5.92
N ILE A 70 -2.99 3.92 -6.34
CA ILE A 70 -2.36 4.93 -5.49
C ILE A 70 -3.33 6.10 -5.30
N GLN A 71 -3.49 6.53 -4.05
CA GLN A 71 -4.27 7.71 -3.70
C GLN A 71 -3.51 8.98 -4.14
N THR A 72 -3.97 9.60 -5.22
CA THR A 72 -3.45 10.86 -5.76
C THR A 72 -4.47 12.00 -5.70
N ILE A 73 -5.46 11.84 -4.84
CA ILE A 73 -6.52 12.81 -4.58
C ILE A 73 -7.05 12.62 -3.17
N GLY A 74 -7.46 13.69 -2.51
CA GLY A 74 -8.24 13.60 -1.29
C GLY A 74 -9.74 13.60 -1.58
N PHE A 75 -10.51 12.79 -0.84
CA PHE A 75 -11.95 12.66 -1.06
C PHE A 75 -12.73 12.34 0.22
N GLY A 76 -14.01 12.63 0.19
CA GLY A 76 -14.91 12.34 1.31
C GLY A 76 -14.61 13.15 2.57
N ILE A 77 -14.83 12.55 3.72
CA ILE A 77 -14.68 13.20 5.03
C ILE A 77 -13.30 12.88 5.64
N VAL A 78 -12.82 11.67 5.46
CA VAL A 78 -11.63 11.14 6.15
C VAL A 78 -10.39 11.02 5.25
N ASN A 79 -10.54 10.87 3.94
CA ASN A 79 -9.41 10.79 3.01
C ASN A 79 -9.13 12.12 2.32
N ARG A 80 -9.24 13.23 3.04
CA ARG A 80 -9.17 14.59 2.47
C ARG A 80 -7.77 15.18 2.37
N ARG A 81 -6.77 14.47 2.83
CA ARG A 81 -5.40 14.96 2.82
C ARG A 81 -4.94 15.19 1.37
N PRO A 82 -4.51 16.42 1.02
CA PRO A 82 -3.82 16.67 -0.24
C PRO A 82 -2.55 15.82 -0.31
N GLN A 83 -2.22 15.33 -1.50
CA GLN A 83 -1.08 14.45 -1.66
C GLN A 83 0.20 15.24 -1.86
N SER A 84 1.26 14.88 -1.14
CA SER A 84 2.63 15.33 -1.39
C SER A 84 3.39 14.32 -2.25
N LYS A 85 4.60 14.69 -2.72
CA LYS A 85 5.50 13.74 -3.38
C LYS A 85 5.86 12.58 -2.46
N ALA A 86 6.09 12.85 -1.18
CA ALA A 86 6.39 11.83 -0.17
C ALA A 86 5.22 10.86 0.04
N ASP A 87 3.96 11.36 0.03
CA ASP A 87 2.77 10.53 0.13
C ASP A 87 2.63 9.56 -1.05
N ILE A 88 2.92 10.01 -2.25
CA ILE A 88 2.88 9.19 -3.45
C ILE A 88 3.99 8.14 -3.40
N GLY A 89 5.21 8.57 -3.10
CA GLY A 89 6.37 7.66 -2.95
C GLY A 89 6.14 6.60 -1.88
N PHE A 90 5.65 7.00 -0.71
CA PHE A 90 5.31 6.08 0.39
C PHE A 90 4.38 4.95 -0.08
N GLN A 91 3.29 5.27 -0.76
CA GLN A 91 2.35 4.28 -1.26
C GLN A 91 2.99 3.38 -2.32
N VAL A 92 3.63 3.97 -3.33
CA VAL A 92 4.28 3.24 -4.43
C VAL A 92 5.32 2.26 -3.91
N TYR A 93 6.25 2.71 -3.07
CA TYR A 93 7.31 1.84 -2.56
C TYR A 93 6.80 0.79 -1.57
N THR A 94 5.76 1.10 -0.80
CA THR A 94 5.08 0.09 0.02
C THR A 94 4.44 -1.01 -0.85
N ASP A 95 3.77 -0.63 -1.93
CA ASP A 95 3.18 -1.60 -2.86
C ASP A 95 4.22 -2.46 -3.57
N LEU A 96 5.32 -1.85 -4.01
CA LEU A 96 6.43 -2.58 -4.61
C LEU A 96 7.10 -3.53 -3.62
N ALA A 97 7.22 -3.16 -2.34
CA ALA A 97 7.75 -4.05 -1.29
C ALA A 97 6.87 -5.29 -1.06
N TYR A 98 5.59 -5.23 -1.41
CA TYR A 98 4.68 -6.37 -1.42
C TYR A 98 4.60 -7.08 -2.79
N GLY A 99 5.41 -6.68 -3.76
CA GLY A 99 5.49 -7.34 -5.06
C GLY A 99 4.46 -6.87 -6.09
N ALA A 100 3.87 -5.69 -5.92
CA ALA A 100 3.01 -5.10 -6.95
C ALA A 100 3.77 -4.97 -8.28
N GLN A 101 3.12 -5.36 -9.38
CA GLN A 101 3.70 -5.28 -10.72
C GLN A 101 3.07 -4.18 -11.59
N GLY A 102 2.03 -3.52 -11.09
CA GLY A 102 1.39 -2.40 -11.75
C GLY A 102 0.92 -1.34 -10.76
N ILE A 103 1.15 -0.10 -11.11
CA ILE A 103 0.73 1.08 -10.33
C ILE A 103 -0.29 1.85 -11.14
N GLN A 104 -1.42 2.13 -10.54
CA GLN A 104 -2.51 2.93 -11.08
C GLN A 104 -2.74 4.13 -10.16
N HIS A 105 -3.28 5.21 -10.66
CA HIS A 105 -3.49 6.42 -9.88
C HIS A 105 -4.98 6.78 -9.79
N PHE A 106 -5.49 6.95 -8.59
CA PHE A 106 -6.82 7.50 -8.37
C PHE A 106 -6.69 8.92 -7.82
N CYS A 107 -6.87 9.94 -8.68
CA CYS A 107 -7.22 9.82 -10.10
C CYS A 107 -6.52 10.88 -10.93
N TYR A 108 -6.59 10.74 -12.25
CA TYR A 108 -5.96 11.68 -13.18
C TYR A 108 -6.68 13.01 -13.23
N TRP A 109 -8.01 13.00 -13.41
CA TRP A 109 -8.86 14.18 -13.48
C TRP A 109 -9.67 14.34 -12.19
N GLN A 110 -9.71 15.55 -11.64
CA GLN A 110 -10.49 15.84 -10.44
C GLN A 110 -12.00 15.68 -10.73
N PRO A 111 -12.68 14.72 -10.06
CA PRO A 111 -14.11 14.54 -10.22
C PRO A 111 -14.87 15.77 -9.72
N LEU A 112 -16.02 16.02 -10.32
CA LEU A 112 -17.00 16.93 -9.73
C LEU A 112 -17.63 16.27 -8.49
N THR A 113 -18.24 17.09 -7.64
CA THR A 113 -19.01 16.59 -6.51
C THR A 113 -20.04 15.56 -7.01
N ASP A 114 -20.04 14.38 -6.42
CA ASP A 114 -20.98 13.32 -6.76
C ASP A 114 -22.38 13.60 -6.16
N ASP A 115 -23.38 12.77 -6.54
CA ASP A 115 -24.75 12.87 -6.03
C ASP A 115 -24.87 12.67 -4.51
N ARG A 116 -23.79 12.17 -3.85
CA ARG A 116 -23.70 11.98 -2.40
C ARG A 116 -23.08 13.17 -1.69
N GLY A 117 -22.67 14.19 -2.43
CA GLY A 117 -22.00 15.38 -1.91
C GLY A 117 -20.53 15.12 -1.52
N THR A 118 -19.90 14.10 -2.09
CA THR A 118 -18.46 13.86 -1.86
C THR A 118 -17.65 15.04 -2.34
N VAL A 119 -16.81 15.59 -1.46
CA VAL A 119 -15.89 16.66 -1.78
C VAL A 119 -14.54 16.05 -2.17
N PHE A 120 -13.98 16.48 -3.29
CA PHE A 120 -12.68 16.08 -3.77
C PHE A 120 -11.69 17.23 -3.63
N THR A 121 -10.45 16.91 -3.25
CA THR A 121 -9.32 17.85 -3.37
C THR A 121 -8.84 17.90 -4.83
N GLU A 122 -7.79 18.65 -5.08
CA GLU A 122 -7.16 18.68 -6.39
C GLU A 122 -6.54 17.30 -6.73
N ALA A 123 -6.76 16.85 -7.97
CA ALA A 123 -6.14 15.66 -8.55
C ALA A 123 -4.94 16.06 -9.43
N MET A 124 -4.39 15.14 -10.22
CA MET A 124 -3.30 15.45 -11.16
C MET A 124 -3.68 16.57 -12.13
N ILE A 125 -4.91 16.52 -12.63
CA ILE A 125 -5.52 17.60 -13.40
C ILE A 125 -6.72 18.12 -12.61
N SER A 126 -6.75 19.43 -12.34
CA SER A 126 -7.85 20.05 -11.61
C SER A 126 -9.17 20.01 -12.42
N LYS A 127 -10.29 20.28 -11.75
CA LYS A 127 -11.60 20.40 -12.40
C LYS A 127 -11.62 21.41 -13.55
N ASP A 128 -10.74 22.41 -13.52
CA ASP A 128 -10.64 23.47 -14.52
C ASP A 128 -9.65 23.12 -15.65
N GLY A 129 -9.12 21.89 -15.66
CA GLY A 129 -8.21 21.40 -16.70
C GLY A 129 -6.75 21.84 -16.51
N VAL A 130 -6.40 22.33 -15.34
CA VAL A 130 -5.04 22.82 -15.03
C VAL A 130 -4.23 21.69 -14.39
N LYS A 131 -3.00 21.54 -14.82
CA LYS A 131 -2.03 20.62 -14.22
C LYS A 131 -1.68 21.09 -12.80
N SER A 132 -1.79 20.19 -11.84
CA SER A 132 -1.44 20.44 -10.43
C SER A 132 -0.03 19.94 -10.10
N ASP A 133 0.46 20.29 -8.92
CA ASP A 133 1.72 19.76 -8.38
C ASP A 133 1.70 18.23 -8.23
N ILE A 134 0.54 17.64 -7.96
CA ILE A 134 0.35 16.19 -7.84
C ILE A 134 0.75 15.46 -9.14
N TYR A 135 0.48 16.08 -10.29
CA TYR A 135 0.94 15.53 -11.56
C TYR A 135 2.45 15.42 -11.62
N ASP A 136 3.16 16.48 -11.22
CA ASP A 136 4.62 16.48 -11.23
C ASP A 136 5.21 15.50 -10.22
N TYR A 137 4.59 15.36 -9.06
CA TYR A 137 4.97 14.37 -8.05
C TYR A 137 4.79 12.94 -8.57
N ALA A 138 3.62 12.62 -9.13
CA ALA A 138 3.36 11.31 -9.71
C ALA A 138 4.30 11.00 -10.88
N GLN A 139 4.55 11.99 -11.76
CA GLN A 139 5.49 11.85 -12.87
C GLN A 139 6.90 11.55 -12.36
N ALA A 140 7.37 12.27 -11.34
CA ALA A 140 8.70 12.06 -10.78
C ALA A 140 8.87 10.66 -10.21
N VAL A 141 7.90 10.18 -9.42
CA VAL A 141 7.93 8.82 -8.85
C VAL A 141 7.82 7.76 -9.95
N ASN A 142 6.95 7.95 -10.94
CA ASN A 142 6.83 7.02 -12.07
C ASN A 142 8.12 6.91 -12.89
N LEU A 143 8.82 8.02 -13.15
CA LEU A 143 10.12 8.00 -13.83
C LEU A 143 11.19 7.30 -13.00
N GLU A 144 11.17 7.48 -11.69
CA GLU A 144 12.09 6.81 -10.78
C GLU A 144 11.89 5.29 -10.81
N ILE A 145 10.67 4.78 -10.65
CA ILE A 145 10.42 3.34 -10.69
C ILE A 145 10.67 2.74 -12.08
N GLN A 146 10.44 3.47 -13.16
CA GLN A 146 10.77 3.02 -14.51
C GLN A 146 12.27 2.78 -14.70
N THR A 147 13.11 3.54 -14.00
CA THR A 147 14.56 3.33 -14.03
C THR A 147 14.96 1.94 -13.51
N PHE A 148 14.17 1.41 -12.57
CA PHE A 148 14.37 0.10 -11.94
C PHE A 148 13.41 -0.98 -12.45
N ALA A 149 12.60 -0.70 -13.47
CA ALA A 149 11.53 -1.60 -13.93
C ALA A 149 12.03 -3.01 -14.22
N ASN A 150 13.18 -3.13 -14.90
CA ASN A 150 13.77 -4.44 -15.19
C ASN A 150 14.14 -5.22 -13.91
N THR A 151 14.56 -4.54 -12.85
CA THR A 151 14.84 -5.17 -11.57
C THR A 151 13.52 -5.68 -10.95
N PHE A 152 12.52 -4.82 -10.80
CA PHE A 152 11.24 -5.20 -10.21
C PHE A 152 10.55 -6.34 -10.95
N LEU A 153 10.60 -6.37 -12.28
CA LEU A 153 9.95 -7.39 -13.09
C LEU A 153 10.71 -8.72 -13.17
N ASN A 154 11.98 -8.76 -12.76
CA ASN A 154 12.79 -9.97 -12.77
C ASN A 154 12.93 -10.64 -11.40
N PHE A 155 12.37 -10.04 -10.36
CA PHE A 155 12.38 -10.56 -9.00
C PHE A 155 10.98 -10.94 -8.56
N GLU A 156 10.84 -12.13 -8.02
CA GLU A 156 9.59 -12.65 -7.48
C GLU A 156 9.52 -12.38 -5.97
N TRP A 157 8.45 -11.77 -5.51
CA TRP A 157 8.20 -11.50 -4.10
C TRP A 157 8.14 -12.80 -3.28
N GLN A 158 8.83 -12.83 -2.14
CA GLN A 158 8.89 -13.98 -1.23
C GLN A 158 8.18 -13.72 0.11
N GLY A 159 7.99 -12.48 0.48
CA GLY A 159 7.34 -12.05 1.70
C GLY A 159 7.79 -10.66 2.11
N THR A 160 7.06 -10.03 3.01
CA THR A 160 7.42 -8.72 3.58
C THR A 160 7.44 -8.81 5.08
N THR A 161 8.51 -8.32 5.69
CA THR A 161 8.70 -8.30 7.14
C THR A 161 8.70 -6.86 7.65
N ASN A 162 8.03 -6.65 8.78
CA ASN A 162 7.95 -5.36 9.44
C ASN A 162 8.88 -5.34 10.65
N TYR A 163 9.74 -4.33 10.72
CA TYR A 163 10.59 -4.06 11.86
C TYR A 163 10.15 -2.77 12.51
N LEU A 164 9.70 -2.86 13.75
CA LEU A 164 9.33 -1.68 14.54
C LEU A 164 10.58 -1.04 15.10
N ASN A 165 10.54 0.29 15.28
CA ASN A 165 11.65 0.97 15.93
C ASN A 165 11.83 0.46 17.37
N GLU A 166 13.08 0.50 17.86
CA GLU A 166 13.44 -0.04 19.18
C GLU A 166 12.79 0.72 20.35
N GLU A 167 12.39 1.97 20.14
CA GLU A 167 11.82 2.83 21.16
C GLU A 167 10.33 2.57 21.41
N GLY A 168 9.67 1.77 20.57
CA GLY A 168 8.25 1.45 20.68
C GLY A 168 7.34 2.68 20.54
N THR A 169 7.90 3.84 20.27
CA THR A 169 7.16 5.07 19.98
C THR A 169 6.59 4.96 18.58
N ARG A 170 5.28 4.91 18.51
CA ARG A 170 4.57 4.86 17.23
C ARG A 170 3.91 6.17 16.98
N ASN A 171 4.02 6.63 15.75
CA ASN A 171 3.12 7.66 15.27
C ASN A 171 1.69 7.15 15.34
N ALA A 172 0.76 7.98 15.78
CA ALA A 172 -0.65 7.63 15.83
C ALA A 172 -1.11 7.13 14.43
N GLY A 173 -1.74 5.96 14.38
CA GLY A 173 -2.15 5.34 13.11
C GLY A 173 -1.36 4.09 12.70
N PHE A 174 -0.22 3.82 13.36
CA PHE A 174 0.65 2.69 13.06
C PHE A 174 0.36 1.40 13.82
N ASN A 175 -0.79 1.27 14.44
CA ASN A 175 -1.09 0.12 15.32
C ASN A 175 -1.24 -1.23 14.60
N MET A 176 -1.18 -1.25 13.28
CA MET A 176 -1.59 -2.44 12.53
C MET A 176 -0.51 -3.46 12.25
N VAL A 177 0.74 -3.04 12.23
CA VAL A 177 1.82 -4.02 12.03
C VAL A 177 1.83 -5.07 13.13
N ASN A 178 1.41 -4.69 14.34
CA ASN A 178 1.27 -5.64 15.47
C ASN A 178 -0.15 -6.22 15.62
N SER A 179 -1.17 -5.61 15.03
CA SER A 179 -2.52 -6.14 15.09
C SER A 179 -2.87 -7.00 13.88
N ALA A 180 -2.07 -6.96 12.79
CA ALA A 180 -2.26 -7.89 11.70
C ALA A 180 -2.15 -9.35 12.16
N PRO A 181 -1.12 -9.78 12.91
CA PRO A 181 -1.10 -11.11 13.53
C PRO A 181 -2.30 -11.37 14.45
N ALA A 182 -2.66 -10.42 15.31
CA ALA A 182 -3.82 -10.56 16.20
C ALA A 182 -5.16 -10.60 15.44
N LEU A 183 -5.29 -9.86 14.35
CA LEU A 183 -6.46 -9.94 13.47
C LEU A 183 -6.52 -11.28 12.74
N VAL A 184 -5.38 -11.80 12.31
CA VAL A 184 -5.27 -13.11 11.67
C VAL A 184 -5.56 -14.22 12.66
N GLU A 185 -5.00 -14.14 13.88
CA GLU A 185 -5.29 -15.09 14.97
C GLU A 185 -6.78 -15.09 15.32
N ASN A 186 -7.40 -13.90 15.41
CA ASN A 186 -8.83 -13.77 15.65
C ASN A 186 -9.71 -14.30 14.49
N LEU A 187 -9.15 -14.38 13.29
CA LEU A 187 -9.80 -14.97 12.11
C LEU A 187 -9.49 -16.47 11.98
N GLY A 188 -8.70 -17.07 12.88
CA GLY A 188 -8.34 -18.48 12.85
C GLY A 188 -7.42 -18.87 11.69
N LYS A 189 -6.71 -17.93 11.08
CA LYS A 189 -5.76 -18.16 9.99
C LYS A 189 -4.36 -17.71 10.40
N GLU A 190 -3.39 -18.59 10.26
CA GLU A 190 -1.98 -18.24 10.38
C GLU A 190 -1.55 -17.49 9.11
N TYR A 191 -1.35 -16.19 9.23
CA TYR A 191 -0.63 -15.41 8.24
C TYR A 191 0.84 -15.38 8.65
N PRO A 192 1.73 -15.95 7.86
CA PRO A 192 3.13 -15.92 8.20
C PRO A 192 3.66 -14.49 8.00
N THR A 193 3.88 -13.78 9.09
CA THR A 193 4.95 -12.79 9.11
C THR A 193 6.24 -13.58 9.00
N LYS A 194 6.66 -13.91 7.78
CA LYS A 194 7.89 -14.66 7.59
C LYS A 194 9.03 -13.73 7.91
N GLU A 195 9.68 -13.98 9.06
CA GLU A 195 11.05 -13.52 9.24
C GLU A 195 11.87 -14.08 8.08
N ASN A 196 12.58 -13.20 7.40
CA ASN A 196 13.46 -13.65 6.35
C ASN A 196 14.71 -14.28 7.02
N GLU A 197 14.86 -15.57 6.91
CA GLU A 197 15.98 -16.35 7.49
C GLU A 197 17.37 -15.83 7.04
N ARG A 198 17.45 -15.01 6.02
CA ARG A 198 18.68 -14.41 5.50
C ARG A 198 19.01 -13.05 6.11
N ILE A 199 18.13 -12.50 6.94
CA ILE A 199 18.36 -11.26 7.68
C ILE A 199 18.69 -11.63 9.13
N GLU A 200 19.96 -11.53 9.52
CA GLU A 200 20.41 -11.89 10.87
C GLU A 200 19.97 -10.87 11.91
N SER A 201 19.98 -9.59 11.58
CA SER A 201 19.56 -8.52 12.46
C SER A 201 19.22 -7.25 11.70
N VAL A 202 18.32 -6.45 12.27
CA VAL A 202 17.97 -5.11 11.78
C VAL A 202 18.07 -4.14 12.95
N THR A 203 18.75 -3.02 12.72
CA THR A 203 18.75 -1.87 13.64
C THR A 203 18.13 -0.69 12.91
N ASN A 204 17.02 -0.20 13.42
CA ASN A 204 16.24 0.88 12.81
C ASN A 204 15.77 1.86 13.88
N LYS A 205 15.69 3.14 13.53
CA LYS A 205 15.11 4.18 14.38
C LYS A 205 13.63 4.39 14.11
N GLU A 206 13.23 4.19 12.86
CA GLU A 206 11.86 4.33 12.39
C GLU A 206 11.31 2.98 11.97
N ASP A 207 10.00 2.84 11.85
CA ASP A 207 9.39 1.62 11.37
C ASP A 207 9.84 1.32 9.94
N LEU A 208 10.27 0.09 9.70
CA LEU A 208 10.86 -0.36 8.44
C LEU A 208 10.10 -1.55 7.88
N LEU A 209 9.74 -1.47 6.61
CA LEU A 209 9.32 -2.64 5.83
C LEU A 209 10.49 -3.17 5.02
N ILE A 210 10.64 -4.49 4.99
CA ILE A 210 11.59 -5.17 4.12
C ILE A 210 10.83 -6.18 3.27
N GLY A 211 10.63 -5.85 2.01
CA GLY A 211 10.19 -6.80 0.99
C GLY A 211 11.36 -7.68 0.56
N SER A 212 11.17 -8.98 0.56
CA SER A 212 12.16 -9.97 0.16
C SER A 212 11.78 -10.58 -1.17
N PHE A 213 12.77 -10.75 -2.05
CA PHE A 213 12.58 -11.19 -3.42
C PHE A 213 13.65 -12.19 -3.82
N LEU A 214 13.33 -13.02 -4.81
CA LEU A 214 14.29 -13.90 -5.49
C LEU A 214 14.24 -13.67 -7.00
N ASP A 215 15.40 -13.61 -7.64
CA ASP A 215 15.46 -13.70 -9.08
C ASP A 215 15.42 -15.16 -9.56
N LYS A 216 15.31 -15.35 -10.87
CA LYS A 216 15.30 -16.69 -11.50
C LYS A 216 16.59 -17.52 -11.29
N ASN A 217 17.68 -16.90 -10.86
CA ASN A 217 18.96 -17.56 -10.58
C ASN A 217 19.12 -17.83 -9.08
N GLY A 218 18.14 -17.46 -8.24
CA GLY A 218 18.17 -17.62 -6.80
C GLY A 218 18.95 -16.53 -6.05
N TYR A 219 19.20 -15.39 -6.70
CA TYR A 219 19.78 -14.23 -6.01
C TYR A 219 18.71 -13.49 -5.22
N ASP A 220 19.07 -13.10 -4.01
CA ASP A 220 18.20 -12.31 -3.14
C ASP A 220 18.14 -10.85 -3.59
N GLY A 221 16.94 -10.28 -3.49
CA GLY A 221 16.68 -8.86 -3.58
C GLY A 221 15.93 -8.39 -2.35
N PHE A 222 16.24 -7.19 -1.88
CA PHE A 222 15.54 -6.58 -0.75
C PHE A 222 15.09 -5.18 -1.12
N MET A 223 13.84 -4.87 -0.80
CA MET A 223 13.31 -3.51 -0.87
C MET A 223 13.04 -3.00 0.54
N LEU A 224 13.73 -1.93 0.92
CA LEU A 224 13.60 -1.31 2.22
C LEU A 224 12.73 -0.05 2.08
N VAL A 225 11.68 0.04 2.90
CA VAL A 225 10.76 1.18 2.91
C VAL A 225 10.67 1.72 4.33
N ASN A 226 10.99 3.01 4.50
CA ASN A 226 10.64 3.71 5.72
C ASN A 226 9.11 3.77 5.80
N TYR A 227 8.56 3.08 6.79
CA TYR A 227 7.12 2.97 6.97
C TYR A 227 6.63 3.95 8.04
N SER A 228 6.79 5.23 7.78
CA SER A 228 6.29 6.34 8.62
C SER A 228 5.29 7.18 7.83
N ASP A 229 4.29 7.75 8.51
CA ASP A 229 3.36 8.66 7.85
C ASP A 229 4.13 9.91 7.34
N PRO A 230 4.20 10.14 6.02
CA PRO A 230 5.00 11.23 5.47
C PRO A 230 4.60 12.62 5.98
N ALA A 231 3.33 12.79 6.38
CA ALA A 231 2.87 14.07 6.91
C ALA A 231 3.36 14.36 8.34
N GLN A 232 3.87 13.37 9.04
CA GLN A 232 4.37 13.51 10.42
C GLN A 232 5.91 13.67 10.46
N ASN A 233 6.58 13.49 9.34
CA ASN A 233 8.05 13.57 9.21
C ASN A 233 8.49 14.83 8.45
N LEU A 234 7.80 15.95 8.67
CA LEU A 234 8.07 17.23 7.99
C LEU A 234 9.11 18.10 8.72
N ASP A 235 10.11 17.51 9.39
CA ASP A 235 11.26 18.23 9.95
C ASP A 235 12.52 18.05 9.12
#